data_d2534d78a8309181dda7db8283840c58
#
_entry.id   d2534d78a8309181dda7db8283840c58
#
_cell.length_a   1.000
_cell.length_b   1.000
_cell.length_c   1.000
_cell.angle_alpha   90.00
_cell.angle_beta   90.00
_cell.angle_gamma   90.00
#
_symmetry.space_group_name_H-M   'P 1'
#
loop_
_entity.id
_entity.type
_entity.pdbx_description
1 polymer ?
#
loop_
_entity_poly.entity_id
_entity_poly.type
_entity_poly.pdbx_seq_one_letter_code
_entity_poly.pdbx_strand_id
1 'polypeptide(L)'
;MAELDDALYERIGALSEAGDALVEDGDYAGALEKYWQAFALLPEPRTNWEAGTWLMAAVGDTNFHQGDYEAGRDNLGHAMHFPDAIGNPFLHLRLGQCQFELGNLDRAADELMRAYMGGGPELFEDEDDKYLRFLGTRAEGIKAP
;
A
#
# COMPACT_ATOMS: atom_id res chain seq x y z
N MET A 1 -5.19 9.56 24.03
CA MET A 1 -5.54 8.79 22.81
C MET A 1 -5.83 7.36 23.20
N ALA A 2 -6.90 6.80 22.69
CA ALA A 2 -7.22 5.40 22.96
C ALA A 2 -6.21 4.48 22.27
N GLU A 3 -5.84 3.43 22.96
CA GLU A 3 -4.96 2.38 22.43
C GLU A 3 -5.77 1.09 22.26
N LEU A 4 -5.32 0.23 21.36
CA LEU A 4 -5.94 -1.08 21.21
C LEU A 4 -5.64 -1.93 22.44
N ASP A 5 -6.63 -2.73 22.87
CA ASP A 5 -6.42 -3.74 23.88
C ASP A 5 -5.30 -4.70 23.46
N ASP A 6 -4.43 -5.09 24.39
CA ASP A 6 -3.27 -5.93 24.10
C ASP A 6 -3.64 -7.26 23.45
N ALA A 7 -4.69 -7.91 23.95
CA ALA A 7 -5.14 -9.18 23.36
C ALA A 7 -5.64 -9.00 21.94
N LEU A 8 -6.34 -7.90 21.68
CA LEU A 8 -6.82 -7.57 20.35
C LEU A 8 -5.66 -7.25 19.41
N TYR A 9 -4.70 -6.47 19.87
CA TYR A 9 -3.50 -6.13 19.10
C TYR A 9 -2.73 -7.40 18.71
N GLU A 10 -2.56 -8.35 19.64
CA GLU A 10 -1.90 -9.61 19.38
C GLU A 10 -2.64 -10.46 18.33
N ARG A 11 -3.98 -10.50 18.39
CA ARG A 11 -4.78 -11.22 17.41
C ARG A 11 -4.64 -10.63 16.02
N ILE A 12 -4.68 -9.30 15.93
CA ILE A 12 -4.49 -8.58 14.66
C ILE A 12 -3.08 -8.88 14.10
N GLY A 13 -2.08 -8.82 14.96
CA GLY A 13 -0.70 -9.13 14.57
C GLY A 13 -0.53 -10.57 14.07
N ALA A 14 -1.15 -11.53 14.75
CA ALA A 14 -1.06 -12.95 14.35
C ALA A 14 -1.72 -13.18 12.98
N LEU A 15 -2.88 -12.56 12.72
CA LEU A 15 -3.55 -12.66 11.43
C LEU A 15 -2.72 -11.99 10.32
N SER A 16 -2.12 -10.84 10.63
CA SER A 16 -1.26 -10.13 9.67
C SER A 16 -0.03 -10.98 9.32
N GLU A 17 0.61 -11.60 10.29
CA GLU A 17 1.75 -12.50 10.05
C GLU A 17 1.35 -13.71 9.22
N ALA A 18 0.17 -14.27 9.49
CA ALA A 18 -0.36 -15.39 8.69
C ALA A 18 -0.57 -14.96 7.24
N GLY A 19 -1.09 -13.75 7.03
CA GLY A 19 -1.24 -13.18 5.69
C GLY A 19 0.10 -13.01 5.00
N ASP A 20 1.10 -12.48 5.70
CA ASP A 20 2.45 -12.30 5.16
C ASP A 20 3.07 -13.62 4.71
N ALA A 21 2.90 -14.68 5.49
CA ALA A 21 3.40 -16.02 5.13
C ALA A 21 2.72 -16.54 3.87
N LEU A 22 1.42 -16.28 3.71
CA LEU A 22 0.68 -16.68 2.51
C LEU A 22 1.14 -15.89 1.28
N VAL A 23 1.48 -14.61 1.42
CA VAL A 23 2.06 -13.82 0.33
C VAL A 23 3.38 -14.45 -0.14
N GLU A 24 4.24 -14.83 0.80
CA GLU A 24 5.51 -15.48 0.47
C GLU A 24 5.32 -16.79 -0.30
N ASP A 25 4.26 -17.52 0.01
CA ASP A 25 3.88 -18.76 -0.68
C ASP A 25 3.16 -18.51 -2.01
N GLY A 26 2.87 -17.25 -2.34
CA GLY A 26 2.14 -16.90 -3.55
C GLY A 26 0.63 -17.06 -3.44
N ASP A 27 0.11 -17.36 -2.24
CA ASP A 27 -1.33 -17.47 -2.00
C ASP A 27 -1.91 -16.10 -1.64
N TYR A 28 -2.08 -15.26 -2.65
CA TYR A 28 -2.57 -13.90 -2.45
C TYR A 28 -4.02 -13.86 -1.97
N ALA A 29 -4.86 -14.75 -2.48
CA ALA A 29 -6.26 -14.83 -2.05
C ALA A 29 -6.36 -15.18 -0.57
N GLY A 30 -5.58 -16.17 -0.11
CA GLY A 30 -5.52 -16.54 1.29
C GLY A 30 -4.98 -15.41 2.16
N ALA A 31 -3.96 -14.70 1.67
CA ALA A 31 -3.38 -13.56 2.39
C ALA A 31 -4.42 -12.45 2.59
N LEU A 32 -5.16 -12.10 1.54
CA LEU A 32 -6.21 -11.07 1.63
C LEU A 32 -7.27 -11.47 2.66
N GLU A 33 -7.66 -12.73 2.70
CA GLU A 33 -8.62 -13.22 3.68
C GLU A 33 -8.13 -12.96 5.11
N LYS A 34 -6.86 -13.23 5.38
CA LYS A 34 -6.26 -12.99 6.70
C LYS A 34 -6.19 -11.50 7.03
N TYR A 35 -5.76 -10.67 6.10
CA TYR A 35 -5.68 -9.22 6.33
C TYR A 35 -7.06 -8.63 6.59
N TRP A 36 -8.09 -9.05 5.84
CA TRP A 36 -9.45 -8.55 6.07
C TRP A 36 -10.02 -9.04 7.39
N GLN A 37 -9.71 -10.26 7.83
CA GLN A 37 -10.08 -10.74 9.16
C GLN A 37 -9.46 -9.87 10.25
N ALA A 38 -8.18 -9.51 10.10
CA ALA A 38 -7.51 -8.61 11.04
C ALA A 38 -8.16 -7.23 11.05
N PHE A 39 -8.44 -6.69 9.86
CA PHE A 39 -9.05 -5.37 9.72
C PHE A 39 -10.43 -5.32 10.38
N ALA A 40 -11.21 -6.38 10.24
CA ALA A 40 -12.56 -6.46 10.84
C ALA A 40 -12.53 -6.42 12.37
N LEU A 41 -11.40 -6.75 12.99
CA LEU A 41 -11.24 -6.70 14.45
C LEU A 41 -11.02 -5.29 14.98
N LEU A 42 -10.69 -4.33 14.11
CA LEU A 42 -10.46 -2.95 14.54
C LEU A 42 -11.76 -2.32 15.03
N PRO A 43 -11.76 -1.71 16.24
CA PRO A 43 -12.95 -1.03 16.75
C PRO A 43 -13.34 0.18 15.90
N GLU A 44 -14.61 0.45 15.79
CA GLU A 44 -15.10 1.64 15.11
C GLU A 44 -14.79 2.92 15.91
N PRO A 45 -14.45 4.04 15.28
CA PRO A 45 -14.17 4.16 13.85
C PRO A 45 -12.78 3.61 13.51
N ARG A 46 -12.71 2.75 12.51
CA ARG A 46 -11.45 2.06 12.13
C ARG A 46 -10.35 3.01 11.72
N THR A 47 -10.72 4.17 11.18
CA THR A 47 -9.76 5.20 10.75
C THR A 47 -8.99 5.85 11.91
N ASN A 48 -9.30 5.53 13.15
CA ASN A 48 -8.53 6.01 14.31
C ASN A 48 -7.26 5.20 14.58
N TRP A 49 -7.08 4.05 13.91
CA TRP A 49 -6.05 3.10 14.30
C TRP A 49 -4.92 3.02 13.29
N GLU A 50 -3.70 3.19 13.77
CA GLU A 50 -2.48 3.03 12.97
C GLU A 50 -2.38 1.62 12.38
N ALA A 51 -2.86 0.61 13.12
CA ALA A 51 -2.92 -0.76 12.60
C ALA A 51 -3.73 -0.84 11.32
N GLY A 52 -4.75 -0.01 11.16
CA GLY A 52 -5.53 0.08 9.93
C GLY A 52 -4.69 0.54 8.74
N THR A 53 -3.76 1.46 8.98
CA THR A 53 -2.87 1.95 7.92
C THR A 53 -2.02 0.82 7.35
N TRP A 54 -1.32 0.08 8.22
CA TRP A 54 -0.45 -0.98 7.72
C TRP A 54 -1.22 -2.19 7.20
N LEU A 55 -2.42 -2.47 7.71
CA LEU A 55 -3.28 -3.52 7.15
C LEU A 55 -3.75 -3.14 5.74
N MET A 56 -4.21 -1.90 5.53
CA MET A 56 -4.62 -1.44 4.21
C MET A 56 -3.44 -1.38 3.24
N ALA A 57 -2.25 -1.06 3.74
CA ALA A 57 -1.03 -1.12 2.93
C ALA A 57 -0.76 -2.55 2.47
N ALA A 58 -0.89 -3.53 3.37
CA ALA A 58 -0.69 -4.94 3.03
C ALA A 58 -1.72 -5.44 2.02
N VAL A 59 -2.99 -5.04 2.19
CA VAL A 59 -4.07 -5.38 1.24
C VAL A 59 -3.76 -4.80 -0.14
N GLY A 60 -3.43 -3.51 -0.20
CA GLY A 60 -3.15 -2.84 -1.47
C GLY A 60 -1.92 -3.40 -2.17
N ASP A 61 -0.86 -3.69 -1.43
CA ASP A 61 0.34 -4.34 -1.95
C ASP A 61 0.02 -5.72 -2.53
N THR A 62 -0.78 -6.50 -1.82
CA THR A 62 -1.20 -7.82 -2.28
C THR A 62 -2.04 -7.72 -3.55
N ASN A 63 -2.98 -6.77 -3.61
CA ASN A 63 -3.76 -6.51 -4.83
C ASN A 63 -2.84 -6.19 -6.01
N PHE A 64 -1.84 -5.36 -5.79
CA PHE A 64 -0.87 -5.00 -6.83
C PHE A 64 -0.17 -6.26 -7.37
N HIS A 65 0.32 -7.12 -6.48
CA HIS A 65 1.02 -8.34 -6.89
C HIS A 65 0.11 -9.35 -7.58
N GLN A 66 -1.19 -9.35 -7.29
CA GLN A 66 -2.17 -10.15 -8.02
C GLN A 66 -2.46 -9.60 -9.42
N GLY A 67 -2.07 -8.36 -9.70
CA GLY A 67 -2.48 -7.67 -10.91
C GLY A 67 -3.89 -7.10 -10.84
N ASP A 68 -4.49 -7.07 -9.66
CA ASP A 68 -5.80 -6.47 -9.43
C ASP A 68 -5.62 -4.98 -9.09
N TYR A 69 -5.29 -4.21 -10.11
CA TYR A 69 -4.94 -2.80 -9.94
C TYR A 69 -6.12 -1.93 -9.55
N GLU A 70 -7.33 -2.31 -9.94
CA GLU A 70 -8.53 -1.58 -9.54
C GLU A 70 -8.77 -1.71 -8.03
N ALA A 71 -8.72 -2.93 -7.50
CA ALA A 71 -8.83 -3.15 -6.06
C ALA A 71 -7.69 -2.47 -5.32
N GLY A 72 -6.47 -2.56 -5.83
CA GLY A 72 -5.30 -1.90 -5.25
C GLY A 72 -5.48 -0.39 -5.15
N ARG A 73 -5.92 0.24 -6.23
CA ARG A 73 -6.22 1.67 -6.25
C ARG A 73 -7.26 2.04 -5.18
N ASP A 74 -8.36 1.28 -5.12
CA ASP A 74 -9.45 1.59 -4.21
C ASP A 74 -9.02 1.41 -2.76
N ASN A 75 -8.32 0.32 -2.45
CA ASN A 75 -7.88 0.03 -1.08
C ASN A 75 -6.77 0.98 -0.62
N LEU A 76 -5.81 1.31 -1.49
CA LEU A 76 -4.76 2.26 -1.15
C LEU A 76 -5.29 3.68 -1.04
N GLY A 77 -6.29 4.04 -1.85
CA GLY A 77 -7.00 5.31 -1.70
C GLY A 77 -7.72 5.41 -0.37
N HIS A 78 -8.37 4.31 0.05
CA HIS A 78 -9.00 4.25 1.37
C HIS A 78 -7.97 4.36 2.50
N ALA A 79 -6.78 3.78 2.31
CA ALA A 79 -5.69 3.85 3.28
C ALA A 79 -5.32 5.30 3.64
N MET A 80 -5.50 6.23 2.71
CA MET A 80 -5.14 7.64 2.92
C MET A 80 -5.97 8.32 4.03
N HIS A 81 -7.06 7.70 4.46
CA HIS A 81 -7.89 8.21 5.56
C HIS A 81 -7.41 7.72 6.94
N PHE A 82 -6.37 6.89 6.98
CA PHE A 82 -5.84 6.32 8.22
C PHE A 82 -4.62 7.10 8.72
N PRO A 83 -4.24 6.93 10.00
CA PRO A 83 -3.12 7.71 10.56
C PRO A 83 -1.83 7.55 9.78
N ASP A 84 -1.15 8.68 9.55
CA ASP A 84 0.18 8.75 8.93
C ASP A 84 0.27 8.15 7.52
N ALA A 85 -0.87 7.93 6.85
CA ALA A 85 -0.88 7.36 5.51
C ALA A 85 -0.44 8.39 4.45
N ILE A 86 -1.00 9.61 4.50
CA ILE A 86 -0.62 10.65 3.55
C ILE A 86 0.84 11.03 3.80
N GLY A 87 1.65 10.97 2.74
CA GLY A 87 3.09 11.21 2.84
C GLY A 87 3.91 9.95 3.04
N ASN A 88 3.27 8.79 3.24
CA ASN A 88 3.99 7.52 3.32
C ASN A 88 4.46 7.11 1.92
N PRO A 89 5.80 7.09 1.66
CA PRO A 89 6.30 6.84 0.31
C PRO A 89 5.85 5.50 -0.29
N PHE A 90 5.79 4.45 0.51
CA PHE A 90 5.38 3.13 0.02
C PHE A 90 3.92 3.14 -0.46
N LEU A 91 3.02 3.77 0.29
CA LEU A 91 1.61 3.86 -0.09
C LEU A 91 1.44 4.64 -1.38
N HIS A 92 2.15 5.76 -1.52
CA HIS A 92 2.11 6.55 -2.75
C HIS A 92 2.71 5.78 -3.93
N LEU A 93 3.78 5.01 -3.69
CA LEU A 93 4.38 4.16 -4.73
C LEU A 93 3.36 3.15 -5.27
N ARG A 94 2.76 2.36 -4.40
CA ARG A 94 1.81 1.33 -4.82
C ARG A 94 0.56 1.93 -5.45
N LEU A 95 0.04 3.02 -4.90
CA LEU A 95 -1.11 3.70 -5.49
C LEU A 95 -0.76 4.25 -6.87
N GLY A 96 0.41 4.87 -7.00
CA GLY A 96 0.88 5.38 -8.29
C GLY A 96 1.04 4.30 -9.34
N GLN A 97 1.58 3.14 -8.94
CA GLN A 97 1.72 2.00 -9.83
C GLN A 97 0.36 1.46 -10.28
N CYS A 98 -0.60 1.34 -9.37
CA CYS A 98 -1.96 0.92 -9.73
C CYS A 98 -2.60 1.90 -10.70
N GLN A 99 -2.48 3.21 -10.47
CA GLN A 99 -3.00 4.23 -11.37
C GLN A 99 -2.35 4.15 -12.75
N PHE A 100 -1.03 3.92 -12.78
CA PHE A 100 -0.30 3.74 -14.05
C PHE A 100 -0.86 2.56 -14.85
N GLU A 101 -1.00 1.41 -14.21
CA GLU A 101 -1.49 0.20 -14.87
C GLU A 101 -2.94 0.34 -15.37
N LEU A 102 -3.73 1.18 -14.71
CA LEU A 102 -5.10 1.50 -15.12
C LEU A 102 -5.18 2.58 -16.20
N GLY A 103 -4.05 3.18 -16.57
CA GLY A 103 -4.02 4.24 -17.58
C GLY A 103 -4.35 5.63 -17.05
N ASN A 104 -4.46 5.80 -15.75
CA ASN A 104 -4.73 7.09 -15.10
C ASN A 104 -3.40 7.84 -14.91
N LEU A 105 -2.81 8.30 -16.01
CA LEU A 105 -1.42 8.73 -16.04
C LEU A 105 -1.14 9.99 -15.23
N ASP A 106 -2.05 10.96 -15.20
CA ASP A 106 -1.84 12.18 -14.42
C ASP A 106 -1.84 11.89 -12.93
N ARG A 107 -2.74 11.03 -12.47
CA ARG A 107 -2.77 10.59 -11.07
C ARG A 107 -1.55 9.74 -10.74
N ALA A 108 -1.14 8.87 -11.66
CA ALA A 108 0.05 8.06 -11.48
C ALA A 108 1.29 8.94 -11.29
N ALA A 109 1.44 9.98 -12.11
CA ALA A 109 2.57 10.90 -12.02
C ALA A 109 2.59 11.63 -10.66
N ASP A 110 1.44 12.08 -10.18
CA ASP A 110 1.33 12.76 -8.89
C ASP A 110 1.75 11.83 -7.73
N GLU A 111 1.20 10.64 -7.71
CA GLU A 111 1.50 9.67 -6.65
C GLU A 111 2.95 9.18 -6.68
N LEU A 112 3.46 8.87 -7.87
CA LEU A 112 4.85 8.43 -8.01
C LEU A 112 5.83 9.55 -7.66
N MET A 113 5.49 10.81 -7.94
CA MET A 113 6.30 11.94 -7.52
C MET A 113 6.35 12.06 -6.00
N ARG A 114 5.22 11.90 -5.32
CA ARG A 114 5.17 11.91 -3.86
C ARG A 114 6.05 10.79 -3.28
N ALA A 115 5.99 9.61 -3.90
CA ALA A 115 6.82 8.47 -3.52
C ALA A 115 8.31 8.80 -3.69
N TYR A 116 8.69 9.37 -4.83
CA TYR A 116 10.07 9.72 -5.14
C TYR A 116 10.60 10.79 -4.18
N MET A 117 9.81 11.81 -3.90
CA MET A 117 10.23 12.88 -3.00
C MET A 117 10.38 12.41 -1.56
N GLY A 118 9.56 11.45 -1.14
CA GLY A 118 9.62 10.91 0.22
C GLY A 118 10.65 9.82 0.42
N GLY A 119 10.81 8.92 -0.56
CA GLY A 119 11.68 7.74 -0.46
C GLY A 119 12.92 7.77 -1.35
N GLY A 120 12.99 8.69 -2.28
CA GLY A 120 14.11 8.78 -3.22
C GLY A 120 14.09 7.68 -4.28
N PRO A 121 15.10 7.67 -5.17
CA PRO A 121 15.18 6.63 -6.21
C PRO A 121 15.33 5.22 -5.64
N GLU A 122 15.87 5.08 -4.44
CA GLU A 122 16.07 3.79 -3.77
C GLU A 122 14.76 3.05 -3.56
N LEU A 123 13.66 3.77 -3.38
CA LEU A 123 12.34 3.16 -3.22
C LEU A 123 11.92 2.36 -4.45
N PHE A 124 12.45 2.72 -5.61
CA PHE A 124 12.09 2.11 -6.90
C PHE A 124 13.04 0.99 -7.34
N GLU A 125 14.09 0.71 -6.57
CA GLU A 125 15.16 -0.24 -6.98
C GLU A 125 14.65 -1.64 -7.30
N ASP A 126 13.70 -2.14 -6.51
CA ASP A 126 13.16 -3.48 -6.69
C ASP A 126 11.88 -3.50 -7.55
N GLU A 127 11.50 -2.35 -8.10
CA GLU A 127 10.31 -2.22 -8.94
C GLU A 127 10.68 -2.27 -10.42
N ASP A 128 9.67 -2.54 -11.27
CA ASP A 128 9.88 -2.48 -12.71
C ASP A 128 10.34 -1.07 -13.11
N ASP A 129 11.36 -1.00 -13.96
CA ASP A 129 11.95 0.27 -14.40
C ASP A 129 10.94 1.20 -15.10
N LYS A 130 9.86 0.65 -15.64
CA LYS A 130 8.87 1.44 -16.38
C LYS A 130 8.26 2.57 -15.56
N TYR A 131 8.12 2.38 -14.24
CA TYR A 131 7.51 3.39 -13.38
C TYR A 131 8.41 4.62 -13.24
N LEU A 132 9.68 4.40 -12.99
CA LEU A 132 10.62 5.50 -12.84
C LEU A 132 10.90 6.20 -14.18
N ARG A 133 10.95 5.43 -15.27
CA ARG A 133 11.05 6.00 -16.62
C ARG A 133 9.85 6.88 -16.93
N PHE A 134 8.64 6.41 -16.62
CA PHE A 134 7.43 7.20 -16.81
C PHE A 134 7.51 8.51 -16.03
N LEU A 135 7.89 8.45 -14.76
CA LEU A 135 8.01 9.63 -13.92
C LEU A 135 9.01 10.63 -14.53
N GLY A 136 10.10 10.13 -15.09
CA GLY A 136 11.10 10.95 -15.77
C GLY A 136 10.58 11.71 -16.98
N THR A 137 9.50 11.22 -17.62
CA THR A 137 8.86 11.93 -18.74
C THR A 137 7.97 13.08 -18.27
N ARG A 138 7.65 13.13 -16.97
CA ARG A 138 6.74 14.10 -16.38
C ARG A 138 7.44 15.15 -15.51
N ALA A 139 8.69 14.90 -15.12
CA ALA A 139 9.42 15.79 -14.23
C ALA A 139 10.92 15.75 -14.51
N GLU A 140 11.59 16.88 -14.33
CA GLU A 140 13.04 16.98 -14.44
C GLU A 140 13.72 16.49 -13.15
N GLY A 141 14.97 16.06 -13.28
CA GLY A 141 15.77 15.68 -12.11
C GLY A 141 15.51 14.29 -11.57
N ILE A 142 14.67 13.51 -12.24
CA ILE A 142 14.40 12.13 -11.85
C ILE A 142 15.56 11.23 -12.31
N LYS A 143 16.13 10.48 -11.36
CA LYS A 143 17.19 9.52 -11.69
C LYS A 143 16.57 8.25 -12.24
N ALA A 144 16.47 8.15 -13.56
CA ALA A 144 15.96 6.97 -14.22
C ALA A 144 16.99 5.83 -14.18
N PRO A 145 16.55 4.57 -14.20
CA PRO A 145 17.45 3.42 -14.21
C PRO A 145 18.22 3.31 -15.52
#